data_1cb373cc48ddfc1c4fafb144c42c4692
#
_entry.id   1cb373cc48ddfc1c4fafb144c42c4692
#
_cell.length_a   1.000
_cell.length_b   1.000
_cell.length_c   1.000
_cell.angle_alpha   90.00
_cell.angle_beta   90.00
_cell.angle_gamma   90.00
#
_symmetry.space_group_name_H-M   'P 1'
#
loop_
_entity.id
_entity.type
_entity.pdbx_description
1 polymer ?
#
loop_
_entity_poly.entity_id
_entity_poly.type
_entity_poly.pdbx_seq_one_letter_code
_entity_poly.pdbx_strand_id
1 'polypeptide(L)'
;EKYKVETKVIVADFGERDVYNGIKAGLEGLEIGILVNNVGISYDYPEYFIDVPELEKMMDKMVNINIMSVCKMTRLVLPGMLERSKGIILNIASAAGMSPTPLLTLYSATKAFVDFFSQGLHAEYKSKGIIVQSVLPYYVATKMSKIRKPTFDKPSPETYVRAALGTVGLQSRTNGCLAHALIGWVLSLLPTSTTISIVMKQNKQIRARHLKRMKEK
;
A
#
# COMPACT_ATOMS: atom_id res chain seq x y z
N GLU A 1 1.71 1.82 -26.70
CA GLU A 1 2.69 2.12 -27.78
C GLU A 1 4.13 1.76 -27.39
N LYS A 2 4.60 2.11 -26.18
CA LYS A 2 6.00 1.87 -25.75
C LYS A 2 6.38 0.38 -25.63
N TYR A 3 5.45 -0.48 -25.23
CA TYR A 3 5.73 -1.89 -24.92
C TYR A 3 5.00 -2.88 -25.83
N LYS A 4 4.24 -2.43 -26.82
CA LYS A 4 3.49 -3.27 -27.79
C LYS A 4 2.69 -4.41 -27.11
N VAL A 5 1.98 -4.09 -26.03
CA VAL A 5 1.11 -5.01 -25.29
C VAL A 5 -0.34 -4.51 -25.39
N GLU A 6 -1.28 -5.45 -25.32
CA GLU A 6 -2.69 -5.13 -25.20
C GLU A 6 -3.00 -4.56 -23.81
N THR A 7 -3.95 -3.66 -23.74
CA THR A 7 -4.42 -3.07 -22.48
C THR A 7 -5.94 -3.12 -22.42
N LYS A 8 -6.47 -3.40 -21.23
CA LYS A 8 -7.91 -3.38 -20.95
C LYS A 8 -8.16 -2.55 -19.70
N VAL A 9 -9.12 -1.64 -19.75
CA VAL A 9 -9.50 -0.78 -18.63
C VAL A 9 -10.86 -1.24 -18.10
N ILE A 10 -10.95 -1.50 -16.80
CA ILE A 10 -12.17 -1.75 -16.06
C ILE A 10 -12.30 -0.66 -15.02
N VAL A 11 -13.29 0.22 -15.19
CA VAL A 11 -13.52 1.34 -14.26
C VAL A 11 -14.25 0.82 -13.02
N ALA A 12 -13.67 1.05 -11.84
CA ALA A 12 -14.27 0.66 -10.56
C ALA A 12 -13.81 1.60 -9.44
N ASP A 13 -14.72 2.03 -8.57
CA ASP A 13 -14.39 2.70 -7.31
C ASP A 13 -14.44 1.68 -6.17
N PHE A 14 -13.31 1.32 -5.61
CA PHE A 14 -13.24 0.38 -4.48
C PHE A 14 -13.83 0.93 -3.18
N GLY A 15 -14.23 2.20 -3.12
CA GLY A 15 -15.07 2.73 -2.06
C GLY A 15 -16.47 2.13 -2.06
N GLU A 16 -16.96 1.69 -3.24
CA GLU A 16 -18.26 1.04 -3.42
C GLU A 16 -18.17 -0.47 -3.19
N ARG A 17 -19.26 -1.06 -2.69
CA ARG A 17 -19.27 -2.50 -2.32
C ARG A 17 -19.53 -3.43 -3.51
N ASP A 18 -20.22 -2.97 -4.54
CA ASP A 18 -20.77 -3.81 -5.61
C ASP A 18 -19.93 -3.87 -6.90
N VAL A 19 -18.69 -3.33 -6.87
CA VAL A 19 -17.83 -3.27 -8.06
C VAL A 19 -17.25 -4.62 -8.50
N TYR A 20 -17.20 -5.60 -7.61
CA TYR A 20 -16.46 -6.84 -7.84
C TYR A 20 -17.10 -7.77 -8.89
N ASN A 21 -18.42 -7.73 -9.03
CA ASN A 21 -19.12 -8.48 -10.08
C ASN A 21 -18.77 -7.95 -11.48
N GLY A 22 -18.70 -6.61 -11.63
CA GLY A 22 -18.26 -5.97 -12.86
C GLY A 22 -16.79 -6.26 -13.18
N ILE A 23 -15.92 -6.24 -12.16
CA ILE A 23 -14.50 -6.61 -12.33
C ILE A 23 -14.38 -8.06 -12.75
N LYS A 24 -15.10 -8.99 -12.09
CA LYS A 24 -15.09 -10.42 -12.44
C LYS A 24 -15.49 -10.64 -13.89
N ALA A 25 -16.60 -10.06 -14.32
CA ALA A 25 -17.04 -10.15 -15.74
C ALA A 25 -16.01 -9.56 -16.70
N GLY A 26 -15.36 -8.45 -16.32
CA GLY A 26 -14.31 -7.84 -17.12
C GLY A 26 -13.02 -8.67 -17.23
N LEU A 27 -12.76 -9.57 -16.27
CA LEU A 27 -11.60 -10.47 -16.27
C LEU A 27 -11.92 -11.86 -16.86
N GLU A 28 -13.17 -12.13 -17.23
CA GLU A 28 -13.58 -13.43 -17.78
C GLU A 28 -12.76 -13.79 -19.03
N GLY A 29 -12.33 -15.05 -19.10
CA GLY A 29 -11.49 -15.54 -20.19
C GLY A 29 -10.00 -15.10 -20.13
N LEU A 30 -9.60 -14.30 -19.13
CA LEU A 30 -8.20 -13.88 -18.98
C LEU A 30 -7.45 -14.77 -17.99
N GLU A 31 -6.25 -15.18 -18.38
CA GLU A 31 -5.30 -15.83 -17.49
C GLU A 31 -4.50 -14.77 -16.71
N ILE A 32 -4.82 -14.60 -15.43
CA ILE A 32 -4.15 -13.60 -14.60
C ILE A 32 -2.87 -14.19 -13.99
N GLY A 33 -1.71 -13.77 -14.50
CA GLY A 33 -0.39 -14.20 -13.99
C GLY A 33 0.09 -13.35 -12.82
N ILE A 34 -0.25 -12.06 -12.79
CA ILE A 34 0.20 -11.11 -11.76
C ILE A 34 -0.97 -10.25 -11.30
N LEU A 35 -1.17 -10.16 -9.99
CA LEU A 35 -2.05 -9.19 -9.35
C LEU A 35 -1.21 -8.14 -8.61
N VAL A 36 -1.47 -6.87 -8.87
CA VAL A 36 -0.87 -5.76 -8.10
C VAL A 36 -1.98 -5.00 -7.37
N ASN A 37 -2.12 -5.24 -6.07
CA ASN A 37 -3.02 -4.49 -5.20
C ASN A 37 -2.34 -3.18 -4.79
N ASN A 38 -2.48 -2.16 -5.64
CA ASN A 38 -1.80 -0.87 -5.49
C ASN A 38 -2.73 0.24 -4.97
N VAL A 39 -4.04 0.12 -5.19
CA VAL A 39 -4.99 1.18 -4.82
C VAL A 39 -5.02 1.36 -3.30
N GLY A 40 -5.01 2.60 -2.86
CA GLY A 40 -5.07 2.93 -1.45
C GLY A 40 -5.28 4.42 -1.23
N ILE A 41 -5.86 4.76 -0.09
CA ILE A 41 -6.09 6.14 0.35
C ILE A 41 -5.50 6.38 1.73
N SER A 42 -5.29 7.65 2.05
CA SER A 42 -4.88 8.14 3.37
C SER A 42 -5.63 9.42 3.69
N TYR A 43 -5.42 9.97 4.87
CA TYR A 43 -5.85 11.32 5.22
C TYR A 43 -5.16 12.37 4.33
N ASP A 44 -5.81 13.50 4.13
CA ASP A 44 -5.20 14.63 3.43
C ASP A 44 -4.01 15.23 4.19
N TYR A 45 -4.04 15.14 5.52
CA TYR A 45 -2.99 15.53 6.43
C TYR A 45 -3.11 14.75 7.75
N PRO A 46 -2.03 14.60 8.53
CA PRO A 46 -2.09 13.94 9.82
C PRO A 46 -3.04 14.67 10.78
N GLU A 47 -4.00 13.93 11.38
CA GLU A 47 -4.97 14.50 12.31
C GLU A 47 -5.24 13.53 13.48
N TYR A 48 -5.67 14.06 14.62
CA TYR A 48 -6.15 13.24 15.73
C TYR A 48 -7.39 12.45 15.30
N PHE A 49 -7.51 11.23 15.80
CA PHE A 49 -8.52 10.29 15.31
C PHE A 49 -9.94 10.86 15.30
N ILE A 50 -10.36 11.45 16.42
CA ILE A 50 -11.72 12.01 16.54
C ILE A 50 -11.90 13.34 15.78
N ASP A 51 -10.80 14.00 15.40
CA ASP A 51 -10.82 15.28 14.69
C ASP A 51 -10.71 15.12 13.16
N VAL A 52 -10.65 13.87 12.67
CA VAL A 52 -10.63 13.59 11.23
C VAL A 52 -11.96 14.05 10.60
N PRO A 53 -11.92 14.91 9.58
CA PRO A 53 -13.14 15.33 8.90
C PRO A 53 -13.93 14.14 8.34
N GLU A 54 -15.26 14.16 8.52
CA GLU A 54 -16.17 13.09 8.08
C GLU A 54 -15.68 11.68 8.52
N LEU A 55 -15.28 11.54 9.78
CA LEU A 55 -14.60 10.35 10.31
C LEU A 55 -15.30 9.04 9.94
N GLU A 56 -16.61 8.91 10.15
CA GLU A 56 -17.39 7.70 9.83
C GLU A 56 -17.23 7.30 8.35
N LYS A 57 -17.41 8.25 7.45
CA LYS A 57 -17.26 8.04 6.01
C LYS A 57 -15.82 7.71 5.63
N MET A 58 -14.85 8.35 6.29
CA MET A 58 -13.42 8.07 6.07
C MET A 58 -13.06 6.65 6.54
N MET A 59 -13.60 6.19 7.67
CA MET A 59 -13.41 4.83 8.18
C MET A 59 -13.91 3.79 7.17
N ASP A 60 -15.17 3.90 6.74
CA ASP A 60 -15.77 2.99 5.77
C ASP A 60 -14.97 2.96 4.46
N LYS A 61 -14.67 4.14 3.92
CA LYS A 61 -13.93 4.28 2.67
C LYS A 61 -12.53 3.69 2.78
N MET A 62 -11.83 3.94 3.88
CA MET A 62 -10.47 3.44 4.09
C MET A 62 -10.44 1.92 4.27
N VAL A 63 -11.40 1.35 5.00
CA VAL A 63 -11.54 -0.11 5.13
C VAL A 63 -11.87 -0.75 3.78
N ASN A 64 -12.84 -0.20 3.05
CA ASN A 64 -13.21 -0.74 1.73
C ASN A 64 -12.03 -0.70 0.74
N ILE A 65 -11.35 0.43 0.64
CA ILE A 65 -10.28 0.63 -0.35
C ILE A 65 -8.97 -0.05 0.08
N ASN A 66 -8.53 0.10 1.35
CA ASN A 66 -7.21 -0.39 1.74
C ASN A 66 -7.21 -1.86 2.19
N ILE A 67 -8.34 -2.41 2.62
CA ILE A 67 -8.45 -3.77 3.17
C ILE A 67 -9.30 -4.65 2.25
N MET A 68 -10.59 -4.31 2.09
CA MET A 68 -11.53 -5.18 1.41
C MET A 68 -11.17 -5.38 -0.05
N SER A 69 -10.65 -4.35 -0.74
CA SER A 69 -10.21 -4.49 -2.12
C SER A 69 -9.09 -5.51 -2.26
N VAL A 70 -8.08 -5.46 -1.38
CA VAL A 70 -6.96 -6.41 -1.38
C VAL A 70 -7.45 -7.84 -1.20
N CYS A 71 -8.32 -8.08 -0.20
CA CYS A 71 -8.89 -9.40 0.06
C CYS A 71 -9.74 -9.91 -1.10
N LYS A 72 -10.67 -9.08 -1.60
CA LYS A 72 -11.61 -9.49 -2.66
C LYS A 72 -10.92 -9.68 -4.01
N MET A 73 -9.97 -8.82 -4.38
CA MET A 73 -9.19 -9.00 -5.62
C MET A 73 -8.31 -10.25 -5.53
N THR A 74 -7.66 -10.49 -4.39
CA THR A 74 -6.90 -11.72 -4.16
C THR A 74 -7.80 -12.96 -4.30
N ARG A 75 -8.94 -12.98 -3.62
CA ARG A 75 -9.92 -14.07 -3.73
C ARG A 75 -10.38 -14.31 -5.16
N LEU A 76 -10.50 -13.26 -5.96
CA LEU A 76 -10.97 -13.34 -7.34
C LEU A 76 -9.97 -14.05 -8.25
N VAL A 77 -8.67 -13.81 -8.09
CA VAL A 77 -7.63 -14.31 -9.02
C VAL A 77 -6.86 -15.53 -8.53
N LEU A 78 -6.75 -15.71 -7.21
CA LEU A 78 -5.94 -16.76 -6.60
C LEU A 78 -6.35 -18.18 -7.02
N PRO A 79 -7.65 -18.54 -7.16
CA PRO A 79 -8.03 -19.88 -7.61
C PRO A 79 -7.40 -20.27 -8.95
N GLY A 80 -7.49 -19.42 -9.97
CA GLY A 80 -6.90 -19.69 -11.27
C GLY A 80 -5.36 -19.73 -11.25
N MET A 81 -4.71 -18.96 -10.36
CA MET A 81 -3.25 -19.08 -10.14
C MET A 81 -2.90 -20.44 -9.52
N LEU A 82 -3.70 -20.94 -8.57
CA LEU A 82 -3.48 -22.23 -7.91
C LEU A 82 -3.65 -23.40 -8.88
N GLU A 83 -4.65 -23.37 -9.77
CA GLU A 83 -4.87 -24.39 -10.80
C GLU A 83 -3.63 -24.55 -11.69
N ARG A 84 -2.94 -23.46 -11.97
CA ARG A 84 -1.71 -23.46 -12.78
C ARG A 84 -0.43 -23.64 -11.95
N SER A 85 -0.54 -23.67 -10.61
CA SER A 85 0.60 -23.64 -9.69
C SER A 85 1.59 -22.50 -10.01
N LYS A 86 1.08 -21.35 -10.48
CA LYS A 86 1.88 -20.23 -10.95
C LYS A 86 1.12 -18.90 -10.80
N GLY A 87 1.67 -17.97 -10.04
CA GLY A 87 1.08 -16.64 -9.89
C GLY A 87 1.92 -15.75 -9.00
N ILE A 88 1.74 -14.43 -9.15
CA ILE A 88 2.41 -13.42 -8.35
C ILE A 88 1.35 -12.45 -7.81
N ILE A 89 1.39 -12.18 -6.52
CA ILE A 89 0.54 -11.18 -5.85
C ILE A 89 1.45 -10.17 -5.16
N LEU A 90 1.39 -8.92 -5.61
CA LEU A 90 2.12 -7.80 -5.01
C LEU A 90 1.13 -6.91 -4.26
N ASN A 91 1.25 -6.84 -2.96
CA ASN A 91 0.40 -6.01 -2.10
C ASN A 91 1.17 -4.76 -1.67
N ILE A 92 0.70 -3.59 -2.06
CA ILE A 92 1.33 -2.32 -1.68
C ILE A 92 0.81 -1.87 -0.32
N ALA A 93 1.56 -2.25 0.70
CA ALA A 93 1.35 -1.81 2.08
C ALA A 93 1.91 -0.39 2.29
N SER A 94 2.64 -0.15 3.35
CA SER A 94 3.38 1.08 3.65
C SER A 94 4.32 0.85 4.82
N ALA A 95 5.40 1.59 4.92
CA ALA A 95 6.24 1.64 6.11
C ALA A 95 5.44 2.11 7.36
N ALA A 96 4.35 2.86 7.17
CA ALA A 96 3.40 3.20 8.24
C ALA A 96 2.69 1.98 8.84
N GLY A 97 2.70 0.81 8.18
CA GLY A 97 2.21 -0.45 8.71
C GLY A 97 3.25 -1.26 9.50
N MET A 98 4.52 -0.83 9.52
CA MET A 98 5.59 -1.53 10.25
C MET A 98 5.57 -1.23 11.75
N SER A 99 5.09 -0.07 12.14
CA SER A 99 4.89 0.35 13.53
C SER A 99 3.71 1.34 13.62
N PRO A 100 3.09 1.49 14.82
CA PRO A 100 1.99 2.44 14.99
C PRO A 100 2.40 3.86 14.58
N THR A 101 1.57 4.51 13.75
CA THR A 101 1.83 5.84 13.21
C THR A 101 0.78 6.82 13.74
N PRO A 102 1.03 7.52 14.87
CA PRO A 102 0.08 8.49 15.43
C PRO A 102 -0.30 9.57 14.44
N LEU A 103 -1.52 10.08 14.55
CA LEU A 103 -2.16 11.05 13.64
C LEU A 103 -2.47 10.49 12.23
N LEU A 104 -2.04 9.27 11.93
CA LEU A 104 -2.44 8.46 10.79
C LEU A 104 -2.89 7.07 11.24
N THR A 105 -3.53 6.99 12.41
CA THR A 105 -3.81 5.75 13.15
C THR A 105 -4.58 4.73 12.31
N LEU A 106 -5.69 5.12 11.71
CA LEU A 106 -6.49 4.21 10.88
C LEU A 106 -5.73 3.79 9.62
N TYR A 107 -5.07 4.74 8.93
CA TYR A 107 -4.23 4.42 7.77
C TYR A 107 -3.14 3.42 8.12
N SER A 108 -2.40 3.66 9.21
CA SER A 108 -1.36 2.77 9.72
C SER A 108 -1.90 1.36 9.99
N ALA A 109 -3.04 1.26 10.65
CA ALA A 109 -3.71 0.00 10.94
C ALA A 109 -4.10 -0.76 9.66
N THR A 110 -4.66 -0.06 8.64
CA THR A 110 -4.99 -0.71 7.37
C THR A 110 -3.75 -1.23 6.63
N LYS A 111 -2.63 -0.51 6.72
CA LYS A 111 -1.37 -0.92 6.07
C LYS A 111 -0.67 -2.05 6.83
N ALA A 112 -0.81 -2.12 8.16
CA ALA A 112 -0.40 -3.27 8.96
C ALA A 112 -1.22 -4.51 8.58
N PHE A 113 -2.55 -4.39 8.43
CA PHE A 113 -3.39 -5.48 7.93
C PHE A 113 -2.87 -6.05 6.61
N VAL A 114 -2.59 -5.18 5.62
CA VAL A 114 -2.09 -5.63 4.31
C VAL A 114 -0.75 -6.35 4.42
N ASP A 115 0.15 -5.87 5.28
CA ASP A 115 1.44 -6.52 5.51
C ASP A 115 1.26 -7.91 6.14
N PHE A 116 0.47 -8.02 7.22
CA PHE A 116 0.20 -9.32 7.86
C PHE A 116 -0.54 -10.29 6.93
N PHE A 117 -1.54 -9.83 6.21
CA PHE A 117 -2.28 -10.62 5.24
C PHE A 117 -1.36 -11.19 4.16
N SER A 118 -0.42 -10.36 3.65
CA SER A 118 0.55 -10.78 2.64
C SER A 118 1.50 -11.85 3.17
N GLN A 119 1.99 -11.71 4.41
CA GLN A 119 2.88 -12.68 5.05
C GLN A 119 2.16 -14.02 5.28
N GLY A 120 0.90 -13.97 5.75
CA GLY A 120 0.05 -15.17 5.91
C GLY A 120 -0.14 -15.90 4.59
N LEU A 121 -0.59 -15.19 3.55
CA LEU A 121 -0.77 -15.78 2.22
C LEU A 121 0.53 -16.34 1.63
N HIS A 122 1.66 -15.65 1.84
CA HIS A 122 2.95 -16.17 1.41
C HIS A 122 3.24 -17.53 2.04
N ALA A 123 3.06 -17.67 3.35
CA ALA A 123 3.28 -18.91 4.07
C ALA A 123 2.35 -20.05 3.59
N GLU A 124 1.07 -19.74 3.35
CA GLU A 124 0.05 -20.70 2.91
C GLU A 124 0.27 -21.23 1.48
N TYR A 125 0.76 -20.38 0.58
CA TYR A 125 0.74 -20.67 -0.86
C TYR A 125 2.11 -20.74 -1.54
N LYS A 126 3.21 -20.45 -0.84
CA LYS A 126 4.56 -20.58 -1.38
C LYS A 126 4.86 -21.97 -1.94
N SER A 127 4.49 -23.02 -1.20
CA SER A 127 4.68 -24.42 -1.65
C SER A 127 3.79 -24.83 -2.82
N LYS A 128 2.79 -24.01 -3.15
CA LYS A 128 1.85 -24.20 -4.27
C LYS A 128 2.23 -23.38 -5.50
N GLY A 129 3.46 -22.83 -5.55
CA GLY A 129 3.96 -22.09 -6.70
C GLY A 129 3.49 -20.62 -6.77
N ILE A 130 2.92 -20.07 -5.68
CA ILE A 130 2.43 -18.69 -5.65
C ILE A 130 3.43 -17.81 -4.89
N ILE A 131 3.88 -16.74 -5.53
CA ILE A 131 4.69 -15.69 -4.91
C ILE A 131 3.75 -14.61 -4.38
N VAL A 132 3.79 -14.36 -3.08
CA VAL A 132 3.09 -13.22 -2.46
C VAL A 132 4.14 -12.31 -1.83
N GLN A 133 4.12 -11.03 -2.18
CA GLN A 133 5.04 -10.04 -1.64
C GLN A 133 4.31 -8.86 -1.02
N SER A 134 4.72 -8.50 0.20
CA SER A 134 4.38 -7.24 0.85
C SER A 134 5.42 -6.18 0.51
N VAL A 135 5.00 -5.09 -0.11
CA VAL A 135 5.86 -3.95 -0.44
C VAL A 135 5.52 -2.78 0.50
N LEU A 136 6.50 -2.31 1.27
CA LEU A 136 6.33 -1.31 2.34
C LEU A 136 7.15 -0.04 2.04
N PRO A 137 6.69 0.81 1.11
CA PRO A 137 7.37 2.07 0.79
C PRO A 137 7.34 3.02 1.99
N TYR A 138 8.44 3.76 2.18
CA TYR A 138 8.43 5.05 2.85
C TYR A 138 7.92 6.11 1.89
N TYR A 139 8.38 7.36 2.01
CA TYR A 139 7.90 8.41 1.12
C TYR A 139 8.44 8.25 -0.31
N VAL A 140 7.55 8.20 -1.28
CA VAL A 140 7.85 8.29 -2.72
C VAL A 140 7.30 9.62 -3.22
N ALA A 141 7.99 10.30 -4.14
CA ALA A 141 7.58 11.60 -4.68
C ALA A 141 6.35 11.45 -5.60
N THR A 142 5.16 11.46 -5.01
CA THR A 142 3.86 11.26 -5.67
C THR A 142 2.86 12.36 -5.32
N LYS A 143 1.71 12.36 -5.99
CA LYS A 143 0.58 13.24 -5.63
C LYS A 143 0.09 13.00 -4.20
N MET A 144 0.04 11.74 -3.75
CA MET A 144 -0.39 11.38 -2.40
C MET A 144 0.55 11.94 -1.32
N SER A 145 1.86 11.82 -1.50
CA SER A 145 2.86 12.35 -0.56
C SER A 145 3.03 13.86 -0.62
N LYS A 146 2.49 14.51 -1.67
CA LYS A 146 2.64 15.94 -1.99
C LYS A 146 4.11 16.38 -2.14
N ILE A 147 5.03 15.44 -2.35
CA ILE A 147 6.46 15.69 -2.58
C ILE A 147 6.67 15.89 -4.07
N ARG A 148 7.15 17.09 -4.45
CA ARG A 148 7.31 17.48 -5.87
C ARG A 148 8.70 17.14 -6.42
N LYS A 149 9.75 17.22 -5.59
CA LYS A 149 11.14 16.98 -6.01
C LYS A 149 11.64 15.69 -5.41
N PRO A 150 12.01 14.69 -6.22
CA PRO A 150 12.62 13.46 -5.73
C PRO A 150 13.97 13.74 -5.04
N THR A 151 14.28 12.91 -4.03
CA THR A 151 15.57 12.87 -3.33
C THR A 151 15.97 11.40 -3.18
N PHE A 152 17.17 11.13 -2.67
CA PHE A 152 17.64 9.76 -2.46
C PHE A 152 16.70 8.96 -1.52
N ASP A 153 16.22 9.58 -0.44
CA ASP A 153 15.30 9.00 0.55
C ASP A 153 13.82 9.10 0.16
N LYS A 154 13.51 9.85 -0.91
CA LYS A 154 12.16 10.02 -1.48
C LYS A 154 12.23 9.91 -2.99
N PRO A 155 12.46 8.70 -3.52
CA PRO A 155 12.69 8.47 -4.95
C PRO A 155 11.47 8.85 -5.81
N SER A 156 11.70 9.01 -7.11
CA SER A 156 10.60 9.10 -8.07
C SER A 156 9.83 7.78 -8.14
N PRO A 157 8.54 7.78 -8.57
CA PRO A 157 7.78 6.55 -8.78
C PRO A 157 8.50 5.54 -9.69
N GLU A 158 9.09 5.98 -10.78
CA GLU A 158 9.80 5.12 -11.73
C GLU A 158 11.02 4.46 -11.09
N THR A 159 11.82 5.24 -10.37
CA THR A 159 13.01 4.73 -9.66
C THR A 159 12.62 3.73 -8.59
N TYR A 160 11.57 4.05 -7.81
CA TYR A 160 11.08 3.17 -6.76
C TYR A 160 10.53 1.85 -7.33
N VAL A 161 9.65 1.92 -8.33
CA VAL A 161 9.02 0.73 -8.93
C VAL A 161 10.06 -0.18 -9.58
N ARG A 162 11.04 0.38 -10.30
CA ARG A 162 12.14 -0.40 -10.90
C ARG A 162 12.92 -1.18 -9.84
N ALA A 163 13.25 -0.55 -8.71
CA ALA A 163 13.94 -1.21 -7.62
C ALA A 163 13.07 -2.27 -6.93
N ALA A 164 11.80 -1.95 -6.66
CA ALA A 164 10.86 -2.86 -6.01
C ALA A 164 10.61 -4.11 -6.86
N LEU A 165 10.42 -3.98 -8.16
CA LEU A 165 10.25 -5.11 -9.08
C LEU A 165 11.46 -6.04 -9.08
N GLY A 166 12.67 -5.53 -8.89
CA GLY A 166 13.88 -6.34 -8.76
C GLY A 166 13.90 -7.23 -7.50
N THR A 167 13.00 -7.02 -6.54
CA THR A 167 12.91 -7.85 -5.32
C THR A 167 11.88 -8.98 -5.42
N VAL A 168 11.09 -9.02 -6.49
CA VAL A 168 10.02 -10.01 -6.67
C VAL A 168 10.60 -11.41 -6.82
N GLY A 169 10.09 -12.33 -6.02
CA GLY A 169 10.59 -13.71 -5.95
C GLY A 169 11.84 -13.89 -5.06
N LEU A 170 12.52 -12.79 -4.68
CA LEU A 170 13.69 -12.84 -3.80
C LEU A 170 13.31 -12.57 -2.34
N GLN A 171 12.33 -11.72 -2.10
CA GLN A 171 11.87 -11.33 -0.77
C GLN A 171 10.35 -11.39 -0.70
N SER A 172 9.78 -11.96 0.36
CA SER A 172 8.33 -11.94 0.61
C SER A 172 7.86 -10.62 1.23
N ARG A 173 8.78 -9.86 1.84
CA ARG A 173 8.55 -8.57 2.49
C ARG A 173 9.70 -7.64 2.17
N THR A 174 9.41 -6.45 1.63
CA THR A 174 10.46 -5.53 1.16
C THR A 174 10.06 -4.06 1.34
N ASN A 175 11.04 -3.19 1.60
CA ASN A 175 10.83 -1.75 1.50
C ASN A 175 11.00 -1.21 0.06
N GLY A 176 11.29 -2.07 -0.91
CA GLY A 176 11.29 -1.80 -2.34
C GLY A 176 12.59 -1.19 -2.89
N CYS A 177 13.28 -0.32 -2.14
CA CYS A 177 14.56 0.25 -2.57
C CYS A 177 15.55 0.35 -1.41
N LEU A 178 16.84 0.46 -1.74
CA LEU A 178 17.93 0.44 -0.76
C LEU A 178 17.79 1.55 0.30
N ALA A 179 17.45 2.77 -0.11
CA ALA A 179 17.28 3.88 0.82
C ALA A 179 16.17 3.59 1.85
N HIS A 180 15.03 3.07 1.39
CA HIS A 180 13.93 2.70 2.28
C HIS A 180 14.27 1.49 3.16
N ALA A 181 14.99 0.50 2.63
CA ALA A 181 15.44 -0.65 3.41
C ALA A 181 16.38 -0.22 4.54
N LEU A 182 17.31 0.69 4.26
CA LEU A 182 18.22 1.23 5.28
C LEU A 182 17.46 2.00 6.38
N ILE A 183 16.51 2.87 6.00
CA ILE A 183 15.66 3.58 6.97
C ILE A 183 14.86 2.58 7.81
N GLY A 184 14.25 1.58 7.19
CA GLY A 184 13.49 0.55 7.89
C GLY A 184 14.34 -0.26 8.86
N TRP A 185 15.55 -0.62 8.45
CA TRP A 185 16.49 -1.31 9.30
C TRP A 185 16.91 -0.47 10.51
N VAL A 186 17.31 0.79 10.31
CA VAL A 186 17.67 1.70 11.42
C VAL A 186 16.51 1.87 12.41
N LEU A 187 15.28 2.09 11.90
CA LEU A 187 14.12 2.25 12.77
C LEU A 187 13.74 0.95 13.51
N SER A 188 14.02 -0.21 12.94
CA SER A 188 13.76 -1.50 13.60
C SER A 188 14.68 -1.77 14.80
N LEU A 189 15.82 -1.09 14.91
CA LEU A 189 16.72 -1.17 16.04
C LEU A 189 16.23 -0.35 17.25
N LEU A 190 15.28 0.56 17.04
CA LEU A 190 14.75 1.42 18.10
C LEU A 190 13.58 0.72 18.83
N PRO A 191 13.42 0.97 20.14
CA PRO A 191 12.20 0.58 20.84
C PRO A 191 10.96 1.19 20.16
N THR A 192 9.87 0.43 20.09
CA THR A 192 8.61 0.87 19.46
C THR A 192 8.11 2.20 20.04
N SER A 193 8.24 2.42 21.35
CA SER A 193 7.87 3.67 21.99
C SER A 193 8.65 4.88 21.48
N THR A 194 9.94 4.68 21.20
CA THR A 194 10.82 5.72 20.62
C THR A 194 10.39 6.06 19.20
N THR A 195 10.15 5.04 18.38
CA THR A 195 9.66 5.21 17.00
C THR A 195 8.33 5.95 16.99
N ILE A 196 7.38 5.56 17.85
CA ILE A 196 6.08 6.23 18.00
C ILE A 196 6.27 7.72 18.35
N SER A 197 7.18 8.04 19.29
CA SER A 197 7.45 9.43 19.72
C SER A 197 8.04 10.28 18.59
N ILE A 198 8.97 9.72 17.82
CA ILE A 198 9.58 10.39 16.65
C ILE A 198 8.51 10.70 15.61
N VAL A 199 7.71 9.69 15.23
CA VAL A 199 6.65 9.82 14.23
C VAL A 199 5.56 10.81 14.70
N MET A 200 5.17 10.75 15.97
CA MET A 200 4.22 11.70 16.55
C MET A 200 4.72 13.15 16.42
N LYS A 201 5.99 13.41 16.76
CA LYS A 201 6.59 14.73 16.62
C LYS A 201 6.59 15.20 15.16
N GLN A 202 6.98 14.33 14.23
CA GLN A 202 6.98 14.61 12.79
C GLN A 202 5.58 14.94 12.27
N ASN A 203 4.58 14.10 12.60
CA ASN A 203 3.21 14.27 12.13
C ASN A 203 2.56 15.53 12.72
N LYS A 204 2.83 15.88 13.98
CA LYS A 204 2.42 17.18 14.57
C LYS A 204 2.95 18.37 13.76
N GLN A 205 4.21 18.32 13.33
CA GLN A 205 4.80 19.38 12.51
C GLN A 205 4.14 19.48 11.13
N ILE A 206 3.85 18.34 10.50
CA ILE A 206 3.15 18.29 9.19
C ILE A 206 1.75 18.88 9.35
N ARG A 207 1.00 18.45 10.38
CA ARG A 207 -0.31 18.99 10.73
C ARG A 207 -0.30 20.50 10.91
N ALA A 208 0.61 21.01 11.75
CA ALA A 208 0.72 22.44 12.02
C ALA A 208 0.97 23.26 10.74
N ARG A 209 1.87 22.80 9.87
CA ARG A 209 2.13 23.43 8.58
C ARG A 209 0.90 23.42 7.66
N HIS A 210 0.13 22.33 7.67
CA HIS A 210 -1.11 22.24 6.87
C HIS A 210 -2.14 23.25 7.38
N LEU A 211 -2.44 23.25 8.68
CA LEU A 211 -3.42 24.16 9.29
C LEU A 211 -3.05 25.64 9.11
N LYS A 212 -1.76 25.98 9.18
CA LYS A 212 -1.28 27.35 8.88
C LYS A 212 -1.65 27.75 7.44
N ARG A 213 -1.34 26.89 6.46
CA ARG A 213 -1.68 27.16 5.04
C ARG A 213 -3.18 27.28 4.76
N MET A 214 -4.03 26.58 5.54
CA MET A 214 -5.48 26.70 5.41
C MET A 214 -6.02 28.03 5.92
N LYS A 215 -5.36 28.62 6.95
CA LYS A 215 -5.72 29.96 7.49
C LYS A 215 -5.27 31.11 6.59
N GLU A 216 -4.28 30.88 5.74
CA GLU A 216 -3.69 31.88 4.83
C GLU A 216 -4.40 31.91 3.46
N LYS A 217 -5.39 31.03 3.23
CA LYS A 217 -6.27 31.00 2.03
C LYS A 217 -7.63 31.61 2.32
#